data_5fda7d6a0f66039477749c05309a876d
#
_entry.id   5fda7d6a0f66039477749c05309a876d
#
_cell.length_a   1.000
_cell.length_b   1.000
_cell.length_c   1.000
_cell.angle_alpha   90.00
_cell.angle_beta   90.00
_cell.angle_gamma   90.00
#
_symmetry.space_group_name_H-M   'P 1'
#
loop_
_entity.id
_entity.type
_entity.pdbx_description
1 polymer ?
#
loop_
_entity_poly.entity_id
_entity_poly.type
_entity_poly.pdbx_seq_one_letter_code
_entity_poly.pdbx_strand_id
1 'polypeptide(L)'
;MRTQTPDKAAAESSFHSGEPALHRVMTIYGTRPEAIKMAPLIAAIHEHPALEAVVAVTGQHREMLDQVNELFGIVPDHDLDLMTHGATLAAVTSRTLTATTDLLERTTPELVVVQGEGLHGRSGRVLPADPGGAPRGRSADR
;
A
#
# COMPACT_ATOMS: atom_id res chain seq x y z
N MET A 1 -45.61 -34.13 -39.67
CA MET A 1 -44.83 -34.42 -38.45
C MET A 1 -43.45 -33.79 -38.61
N ARG A 2 -43.26 -32.60 -38.07
CA ARG A 2 -41.98 -31.84 -38.14
C ARG A 2 -41.28 -31.97 -36.82
N THR A 3 -40.16 -32.67 -36.80
CA THR A 3 -39.23 -32.78 -35.70
C THR A 3 -38.44 -31.47 -35.61
N GLN A 4 -38.69 -30.68 -34.56
CA GLN A 4 -37.90 -29.54 -34.23
C GLN A 4 -36.59 -29.98 -33.54
N THR A 5 -35.48 -29.63 -34.16
CA THR A 5 -34.14 -29.75 -33.61
C THR A 5 -33.96 -28.62 -32.58
N PRO A 6 -33.53 -28.89 -31.37
CA PRO A 6 -33.26 -27.80 -30.41
C PRO A 6 -32.00 -27.01 -30.83
N ASP A 7 -32.17 -25.71 -30.79
CA ASP A 7 -31.23 -24.69 -31.11
C ASP A 7 -29.97 -24.77 -30.19
N LYS A 8 -28.80 -24.93 -30.82
CA LYS A 8 -27.51 -25.09 -30.20
C LYS A 8 -26.83 -23.71 -29.91
N ALA A 9 -27.61 -22.66 -29.75
CA ALA A 9 -27.11 -21.29 -29.67
C ALA A 9 -27.16 -20.69 -28.26
N ALA A 10 -27.25 -21.47 -27.19
CA ALA A 10 -27.38 -20.95 -25.83
C ALA A 10 -26.30 -21.45 -24.85
N ALA A 11 -25.11 -21.77 -25.32
CA ALA A 11 -24.01 -22.22 -24.44
C ALA A 11 -22.68 -21.50 -24.70
N GLU A 12 -22.73 -20.24 -25.17
CA GLU A 12 -21.56 -19.34 -25.15
C GLU A 12 -21.76 -18.24 -24.13
N SER A 13 -21.98 -18.65 -22.88
CA SER A 13 -21.89 -17.70 -21.78
C SER A 13 -20.44 -17.61 -21.29
N SER A 14 -19.80 -16.50 -21.67
CA SER A 14 -18.89 -15.71 -20.84
C SER A 14 -17.85 -16.52 -20.05
N PHE A 15 -16.81 -16.94 -20.71
CA PHE A 15 -15.50 -16.93 -20.09
C PHE A 15 -15.14 -15.45 -19.86
N HIS A 16 -15.53 -14.90 -18.75
CA HIS A 16 -14.87 -13.75 -18.19
C HIS A 16 -13.44 -14.23 -17.93
N SER A 17 -12.54 -13.78 -18.78
CA SER A 17 -11.12 -13.81 -18.54
C SER A 17 -10.92 -12.94 -17.29
N GLY A 18 -10.98 -13.55 -16.10
CA GLY A 18 -10.59 -12.91 -14.86
C GLY A 18 -9.10 -12.65 -14.99
N GLU A 19 -8.74 -11.43 -15.37
CA GLU A 19 -7.39 -10.98 -15.11
C GLU A 19 -7.13 -11.22 -13.63
N PRO A 20 -6.01 -11.84 -13.26
CA PRO A 20 -5.70 -12.08 -11.85
C PRO A 20 -5.72 -10.73 -11.15
N ALA A 21 -6.57 -10.59 -10.13
CA ALA A 21 -6.62 -9.38 -9.32
C ALA A 21 -5.20 -9.14 -8.78
N LEU A 22 -4.62 -7.99 -9.09
CA LEU A 22 -3.30 -7.61 -8.58
C LEU A 22 -3.41 -7.34 -7.09
N HIS A 23 -2.55 -7.98 -6.29
CA HIS A 23 -2.44 -7.69 -4.86
C HIS A 23 -1.65 -6.39 -4.66
N ARG A 24 -2.30 -5.41 -4.05
CA ARG A 24 -1.71 -4.09 -3.84
C ARG A 24 -0.82 -4.08 -2.60
N VAL A 25 0.46 -3.80 -2.80
CA VAL A 25 1.48 -3.69 -1.76
C VAL A 25 1.90 -2.23 -1.64
N MET A 26 1.59 -1.61 -0.51
CA MET A 26 2.02 -0.24 -0.21
C MET A 26 3.34 -0.24 0.53
N THR A 27 4.27 0.61 0.11
CA THR A 27 5.53 0.88 0.81
C THR A 27 5.53 2.31 1.32
N ILE A 28 5.91 2.51 2.60
CA ILE A 28 5.96 3.83 3.23
C ILE A 28 7.36 4.05 3.80
N TYR A 29 8.00 5.14 3.41
CA TYR A 29 9.30 5.56 3.92
C TYR A 29 9.47 7.08 3.85
N GLY A 30 10.44 7.64 4.59
CA GLY A 30 10.58 9.10 4.70
C GLY A 30 12.00 9.63 4.58
N THR A 31 13.02 8.77 4.68
CA THR A 31 14.42 9.18 4.67
C THR A 31 15.22 8.48 3.57
N ARG A 32 16.37 9.08 3.23
CA ARG A 32 17.30 8.51 2.26
C ARG A 32 17.75 7.07 2.58
N PRO A 33 18.19 6.74 3.82
CA PRO A 33 18.58 5.38 4.15
C PRO A 33 17.44 4.38 4.02
N GLU A 34 16.22 4.81 4.33
CA GLU A 34 15.01 3.99 4.17
C GLU A 34 14.71 3.73 2.69
N ALA A 35 14.78 4.75 1.84
CA ALA A 35 14.59 4.62 0.40
C ALA A 35 15.57 3.59 -0.22
N ILE A 36 16.85 3.65 0.17
CA ILE A 36 17.87 2.70 -0.32
C ILE A 36 17.51 1.26 0.08
N LYS A 37 16.97 1.05 1.29
CA LYS A 37 16.56 -0.29 1.75
C LYS A 37 15.28 -0.76 1.05
N MET A 38 14.37 0.17 0.72
CA MET A 38 13.09 -0.14 0.08
C MET A 38 13.19 -0.33 -1.43
N ALA A 39 14.18 0.27 -2.08
CA ALA A 39 14.33 0.22 -3.54
C ALA A 39 14.34 -1.21 -4.11
N PRO A 40 15.12 -2.18 -3.58
CA PRO A 40 15.09 -3.54 -4.11
C PRO A 40 13.75 -4.25 -3.89
N LEU A 41 13.04 -3.94 -2.81
CA LEU A 41 11.70 -4.48 -2.59
C LEU A 41 10.69 -3.90 -3.60
N ILE A 42 10.71 -2.60 -3.82
CA ILE A 42 9.83 -1.93 -4.79
C ILE A 42 10.07 -2.48 -6.19
N ALA A 43 11.34 -2.65 -6.59
CA ALA A 43 11.69 -3.27 -7.87
C ALA A 43 11.14 -4.69 -7.99
N ALA A 44 11.30 -5.52 -6.97
CA ALA A 44 10.79 -6.89 -6.95
C ALA A 44 9.25 -6.96 -7.04
N ILE A 45 8.54 -6.01 -6.40
CA ILE A 45 7.09 -5.92 -6.50
C ILE A 45 6.68 -5.54 -7.94
N HIS A 46 7.34 -4.57 -8.55
CA HIS A 46 7.06 -4.16 -9.94
C HIS A 46 7.31 -5.29 -10.97
N GLU A 47 8.28 -6.16 -10.71
CA GLU A 47 8.58 -7.29 -11.59
C GLU A 47 7.60 -8.46 -11.41
N HIS A 48 6.86 -8.50 -10.31
CA HIS A 48 5.97 -9.62 -10.01
C HIS A 48 4.59 -9.47 -10.67
N PRO A 49 4.15 -10.44 -11.48
CA PRO A 49 2.93 -10.29 -12.31
C PRO A 49 1.62 -10.23 -11.53
N ALA A 50 1.60 -10.64 -10.25
CA ALA A 50 0.42 -10.62 -9.40
C ALA A 50 0.44 -9.49 -8.37
N LEU A 51 1.44 -8.59 -8.39
CA LEU A 51 1.58 -7.51 -7.42
C LEU A 51 1.52 -6.14 -8.09
N GLU A 52 0.95 -5.18 -7.36
CA GLU A 52 0.94 -3.76 -7.70
C GLU A 52 1.65 -2.99 -6.59
N ALA A 53 2.71 -2.26 -6.92
CA ALA A 53 3.40 -1.41 -5.96
C ALA A 53 2.68 -0.07 -5.82
N VAL A 54 2.46 0.38 -4.59
CA VAL A 54 2.04 1.73 -4.25
C VAL A 54 3.10 2.34 -3.34
N VAL A 55 3.76 3.38 -3.80
CA VAL A 55 4.87 4.01 -3.09
C VAL A 55 4.39 5.31 -2.44
N ALA A 56 4.49 5.39 -1.11
CA ALA A 56 4.18 6.59 -0.34
C ALA A 56 5.43 7.09 0.38
N VAL A 57 5.65 8.41 0.34
CA VAL A 57 6.76 9.06 1.02
C VAL A 57 6.27 10.09 2.03
N THR A 58 7.00 10.24 3.14
CA THR A 58 6.62 11.16 4.22
C THR A 58 7.38 12.49 4.21
N GLY A 59 8.38 12.62 3.35
CA GLY A 59 9.03 13.90 3.02
C GLY A 59 9.92 14.52 4.08
N GLN A 60 10.66 13.73 4.89
CA GLN A 60 11.48 14.28 5.97
C GLN A 60 12.64 15.19 5.48
N HIS A 61 13.30 14.84 4.37
CA HIS A 61 14.34 15.61 3.70
C HIS A 61 14.17 15.44 2.19
N ARG A 62 13.27 16.22 1.63
CA ARG A 62 12.76 16.03 0.27
C ARG A 62 13.85 15.93 -0.78
N GLU A 63 14.75 16.93 -0.84
CA GLU A 63 15.79 16.95 -1.87
C GLU A 63 16.69 15.70 -1.86
N MET A 64 17.07 15.22 -0.67
CA MET A 64 17.88 14.01 -0.55
C MET A 64 17.10 12.73 -0.86
N LEU A 65 15.82 12.71 -0.57
CA LEU A 65 14.95 11.59 -0.86
C LEU A 65 14.66 11.50 -2.36
N ASP A 66 14.40 12.62 -3.00
CA ASP A 66 14.13 12.73 -4.43
C ASP A 66 15.33 12.26 -5.26
N GLN A 67 16.56 12.64 -4.87
CA GLN A 67 17.79 12.16 -5.52
C GLN A 67 17.93 10.64 -5.49
N VAL A 68 17.57 10.00 -4.38
CA VAL A 68 17.63 8.54 -4.25
C VAL A 68 16.52 7.88 -5.05
N ASN A 69 15.31 8.42 -4.99
CA ASN A 69 14.18 7.92 -5.78
C ASN A 69 14.51 7.99 -7.28
N GLU A 70 15.07 9.10 -7.75
CA GLU A 70 15.52 9.26 -9.14
C GLU A 70 16.61 8.25 -9.53
N LEU A 71 17.59 8.05 -8.64
CA LEU A 71 18.67 7.07 -8.88
C LEU A 71 18.16 5.65 -9.09
N PHE A 72 17.10 5.26 -8.35
CA PHE A 72 16.50 3.93 -8.46
C PHE A 72 15.30 3.88 -9.41
N GLY A 73 14.96 4.98 -10.09
CA GLY A 73 13.82 5.05 -10.99
C GLY A 73 12.47 4.94 -10.28
N ILE A 74 12.41 5.29 -8.99
CA ILE A 74 11.19 5.25 -8.20
C ILE A 74 10.45 6.58 -8.33
N VAL A 75 9.19 6.52 -8.75
CA VAL A 75 8.28 7.65 -8.74
C VAL A 75 7.25 7.41 -7.64
N PRO A 76 7.26 8.18 -6.54
CA PRO A 76 6.27 8.03 -5.50
C PRO A 76 4.85 8.33 -6.01
N ASP A 77 3.90 7.45 -5.68
CA ASP A 77 2.48 7.65 -6.00
C ASP A 77 1.84 8.67 -5.06
N HIS A 78 2.32 8.71 -3.82
CA HIS A 78 1.82 9.60 -2.78
C HIS A 78 2.95 10.25 -2.00
N ASP A 79 2.84 11.57 -1.88
CA ASP A 79 3.71 12.38 -1.04
C ASP A 79 2.87 13.01 0.08
N LEU A 80 3.13 12.60 1.31
CA LEU A 80 2.35 13.03 2.46
C LEU A 80 2.84 14.35 3.06
N ASP A 81 4.06 14.78 2.73
CA ASP A 81 4.68 16.05 3.19
C ASP A 81 4.43 16.36 4.67
N LEU A 82 4.77 15.39 5.54
CA LEU A 82 4.39 15.45 6.96
C LEU A 82 5.28 16.34 7.82
N MET A 83 6.46 16.69 7.32
CA MET A 83 7.47 17.40 8.10
C MET A 83 7.36 18.92 7.93
N THR A 84 7.02 19.59 9.03
CA THR A 84 7.01 21.05 9.10
C THR A 84 8.10 21.52 10.06
N HIS A 85 8.89 22.50 9.64
CA HIS A 85 9.91 23.12 10.49
C HIS A 85 9.29 23.60 11.81
N GLY A 86 9.90 23.20 12.94
CA GLY A 86 9.45 23.63 14.27
C GLY A 86 8.22 22.91 14.82
N ALA A 87 7.69 21.90 14.13
CA ALA A 87 6.58 21.11 14.67
C ALA A 87 7.03 20.26 15.87
N THR A 88 6.17 20.17 16.88
CA THR A 88 6.39 19.28 18.02
C THR A 88 6.27 17.82 17.60
N LEU A 89 6.92 16.90 18.32
CA LEU A 89 6.79 15.46 18.06
C LEU A 89 5.33 15.01 18.09
N ALA A 90 4.53 15.50 19.02
CA ALA A 90 3.11 15.20 19.11
C ALA A 90 2.34 15.64 17.87
N ALA A 91 2.64 16.83 17.34
CA ALA A 91 1.99 17.35 16.13
C ALA A 91 2.38 16.52 14.88
N VAL A 92 3.64 16.14 14.75
CA VAL A 92 4.11 15.28 13.66
C VAL A 92 3.45 13.91 13.74
N THR A 93 3.42 13.29 14.93
CA THR A 93 2.79 11.97 15.14
C THR A 93 1.31 11.99 14.78
N SER A 94 0.58 12.99 15.28
CA SER A 94 -0.87 13.12 14.98
C SER A 94 -1.11 13.29 13.48
N ARG A 95 -0.33 14.16 12.83
CA ARG A 95 -0.44 14.37 11.37
C ARG A 95 -0.10 13.11 10.58
N THR A 96 0.94 12.40 10.98
CA THR A 96 1.34 11.13 10.35
C THR A 96 0.22 10.10 10.46
N LEU A 97 -0.35 9.92 11.64
CA LEU A 97 -1.45 8.98 11.85
C LEU A 97 -2.66 9.32 10.98
N THR A 98 -3.08 10.59 10.99
CA THR A 98 -4.24 11.02 10.19
C THR A 98 -3.99 10.83 8.71
N ALA A 99 -2.88 11.35 8.17
CA ALA A 99 -2.58 11.27 6.75
C ALA A 99 -2.38 9.82 6.26
N THR A 100 -1.75 8.98 7.09
CA THR A 100 -1.58 7.56 6.75
C THR A 100 -2.90 6.82 6.79
N THR A 101 -3.77 7.09 7.77
CA THR A 101 -5.11 6.50 7.84
C THR A 101 -5.92 6.86 6.60
N ASP A 102 -6.00 8.14 6.28
CA ASP A 102 -6.71 8.63 5.08
C ASP A 102 -6.17 8.00 3.78
N LEU A 103 -4.85 7.82 3.71
CA LEU A 103 -4.21 7.18 2.56
C LEU A 103 -4.61 5.70 2.46
N LEU A 104 -4.55 4.96 3.56
CA LEU A 104 -4.92 3.55 3.62
C LEU A 104 -6.39 3.32 3.26
N GLU A 105 -7.29 4.17 3.75
CA GLU A 105 -8.72 4.11 3.43
C GLU A 105 -9.00 4.34 1.94
N ARG A 106 -8.27 5.25 1.30
CA ARG A 106 -8.43 5.55 -0.13
C ARG A 106 -7.80 4.52 -1.06
N THR A 107 -6.65 3.96 -0.67
CA THR A 107 -5.88 3.05 -1.52
C THR A 107 -6.18 1.58 -1.26
N THR A 108 -6.70 1.26 -0.07
CA THR A 108 -7.06 -0.10 0.37
C THR A 108 -6.02 -1.17 0.00
N PRO A 109 -4.74 -1.00 0.41
CA PRO A 109 -3.71 -1.98 0.12
C PRO A 109 -3.93 -3.25 0.94
N GLU A 110 -3.59 -4.40 0.38
CA GLU A 110 -3.66 -5.69 1.09
C GLU A 110 -2.47 -5.88 2.02
N LEU A 111 -1.34 -5.24 1.70
CA LEU A 111 -0.13 -5.29 2.48
C LEU A 111 0.49 -3.91 2.59
N VAL A 112 0.94 -3.55 3.79
CA VAL A 112 1.69 -2.32 4.03
C VAL A 112 3.06 -2.65 4.60
N VAL A 113 4.10 -2.18 3.95
CA VAL A 113 5.49 -2.31 4.40
C VAL A 113 6.00 -0.93 4.78
N VAL A 114 6.38 -0.77 6.03
CA VAL A 114 6.91 0.49 6.56
C VAL A 114 8.37 0.29 6.93
N GLN A 115 9.22 1.20 6.45
CA GLN A 115 10.59 1.32 6.90
C GLN A 115 10.72 2.67 7.64
N GLY A 116 11.13 2.63 8.89
CA GLY A 116 11.32 3.82 9.71
C GLY A 116 12.40 3.62 10.75
N GLU A 117 13.24 4.63 10.94
CA GLU A 117 14.24 4.69 12.01
C GLU A 117 13.79 5.64 13.14
N GLY A 118 12.49 5.88 13.25
CA GLY A 118 11.93 6.77 14.27
C GLY A 118 11.62 6.06 15.58
N LEU A 119 12.16 6.59 16.67
CA LEU A 119 11.91 6.38 18.10
C LEU A 119 11.96 4.97 18.72
N HIS A 120 11.81 3.92 17.97
CA HIS A 120 12.09 2.55 18.41
C HIS A 120 12.48 1.71 17.19
N GLY A 121 13.77 1.48 17.02
CA GLY A 121 14.32 0.57 16.02
C GLY A 121 13.70 -0.83 16.15
N ARG A 122 12.62 -1.06 15.44
CA ARG A 122 12.07 -2.37 15.17
C ARG A 122 11.64 -2.46 13.72
N SER A 123 12.42 -3.24 13.01
CA SER A 123 12.18 -3.75 11.67
C SER A 123 10.72 -4.05 11.36
N GLY A 124 10.33 -3.67 10.17
CA GLY A 124 9.07 -3.85 9.49
C GLY A 124 8.08 -4.84 10.09
N ARG A 125 6.98 -4.34 10.60
CA ARG A 125 5.82 -5.16 10.88
C ARG A 125 4.93 -5.13 9.64
N VAL A 126 4.82 -6.27 9.00
CA VAL A 126 3.83 -6.51 7.96
C VAL A 126 2.48 -6.67 8.65
N LEU A 127 1.56 -5.75 8.41
CA LEU A 127 0.18 -5.89 8.87
C LEU A 127 -0.67 -6.22 7.64
N PRO A 128 -1.35 -7.39 7.63
CA PRO A 128 -2.39 -7.61 6.64
C PRO A 128 -3.50 -6.59 6.86
N ALA A 129 -3.98 -5.97 5.79
CA ALA A 129 -5.20 -5.18 5.83
C ALA A 129 -6.36 -6.12 6.19
N ASP A 130 -7.06 -5.81 7.29
CA ASP A 130 -8.24 -6.59 7.70
C ASP A 130 -9.45 -6.10 6.88
N PRO A 131 -9.99 -6.87 5.93
CA PRO A 131 -11.16 -6.47 5.17
C PRO A 131 -12.40 -6.64 6.04
N GLY A 132 -12.65 -5.68 6.94
CA GLY A 132 -13.95 -5.53 7.59
C GLY A 132 -14.17 -6.31 8.89
N GLY A 133 -13.28 -6.19 9.85
CA GLY A 133 -13.49 -6.62 11.23
C GLY A 133 -14.14 -5.53 12.07
N ALA A 134 -15.45 -5.61 12.29
CA ALA A 134 -16.11 -4.82 13.31
C ALA A 134 -15.44 -5.02 14.70
N PRO A 135 -15.35 -3.99 15.55
CA PRO A 135 -14.73 -4.12 16.86
C PRO A 135 -15.50 -5.14 17.69
N ARG A 136 -14.87 -6.28 17.96
CA ARG A 136 -15.39 -7.23 18.93
C ARG A 136 -15.30 -6.58 20.31
N GLY A 137 -16.43 -6.14 20.82
CA GLY A 137 -16.58 -5.64 22.16
C GLY A 137 -16.03 -6.69 23.16
N ARG A 138 -15.04 -6.28 23.95
CA ARG A 138 -14.67 -7.03 25.15
C ARG A 138 -15.81 -6.85 26.15
N SER A 139 -16.55 -7.90 26.33
CA SER A 139 -17.41 -8.05 27.50
C SER A 139 -16.54 -7.98 28.74
N ALA A 140 -16.76 -6.97 29.57
CA ALA A 140 -16.28 -6.94 30.93
C ALA A 140 -17.14 -7.92 31.74
N ASP A 141 -16.54 -8.99 32.19
CA ASP A 141 -17.12 -9.81 33.25
C ASP A 141 -16.04 -10.13 34.29
N ARG A 142 -16.27 -9.51 35.47
CA ARG A 142 -15.84 -9.79 36.85
C ARG A 142 -14.35 -9.83 37.16
#